data_b78b74eeff39e93f92d5e5ff6138a07b
#
_entry.id   b78b74eeff39e93f92d5e5ff6138a07b
#
_cell.length_a   1.000
_cell.length_b   1.000
_cell.length_c   1.000
_cell.angle_alpha   90.00
_cell.angle_beta   90.00
_cell.angle_gamma   90.00
#
_symmetry.space_group_name_H-M   'P 1'
#
loop_
_entity.id
_entity.type
_entity.pdbx_description
1 polymer ?
#
loop_
_entity_poly.entity_id
_entity_poly.type
_entity_poly.pdbx_seq_one_letter_code
_entity_poly.pdbx_strand_id
1 'polypeptide(L)'
;MNKTLLLSLLLLSSSVFAGQCKVDVQNEVHLSGSNVEIHTTSGDTAVMDESNRLYLHGEQVELDSSQQQAIEDYRQSVSSALPKAKQLAQKGMNVASEVLDDVAASLDAPGAFEDVKQSMRTFFADIESRYYDDGDFILPANTFDSMAAQWQEDFSKAKALFSQEFFSSAFDALSQKMKQDGGLNLTELGKTMDELTAKLESRLNEHSADVEKEGKELCDSLDSIVDQEQKLHKKIPELKNYQVFTI
;
A
#
# COMPACT_ATOMS: atom_id res chain seq x y z
N MET A 1 -4.39 -21.89 -30.62
CA MET A 1 -3.74 -20.56 -30.54
C MET A 1 -3.73 -20.18 -29.08
N ASN A 2 -2.56 -19.85 -28.55
CA ASN A 2 -2.23 -19.93 -27.13
C ASN A 2 -2.97 -18.92 -26.25
N LYS A 3 -3.91 -19.40 -25.44
CA LYS A 3 -4.66 -18.62 -24.43
C LYS A 3 -3.80 -18.18 -23.22
N THR A 4 -2.54 -18.57 -23.18
CA THR A 4 -1.59 -18.24 -22.11
C THR A 4 -0.85 -16.93 -22.30
N LEU A 5 -1.00 -16.24 -23.43
CA LEU A 5 -0.22 -15.02 -23.76
C LEU A 5 -0.91 -13.73 -23.31
N LEU A 6 -2.23 -13.73 -23.07
CA LEU A 6 -2.98 -12.52 -22.71
C LEU A 6 -2.93 -12.14 -21.22
N LEU A 7 -2.66 -13.13 -20.35
CA LEU A 7 -2.52 -12.87 -18.91
C LEU A 7 -1.15 -12.28 -18.51
N SER A 8 -0.19 -12.33 -19.43
CA SER A 8 1.20 -11.88 -19.16
C SER A 8 1.39 -10.37 -19.29
N LEU A 9 0.48 -9.64 -19.94
CA LEU A 9 0.62 -8.19 -20.14
C LEU A 9 0.23 -7.34 -18.93
N LEU A 10 -0.60 -7.86 -18.03
CA LEU A 10 -0.97 -7.16 -16.78
C LEU A 10 0.20 -7.05 -15.78
N LEU A 11 1.32 -7.73 -16.03
CA LEU A 11 2.46 -7.80 -15.11
C LEU A 11 3.58 -6.79 -15.42
N LEU A 12 3.54 -6.09 -16.56
CA LEU A 12 4.65 -5.24 -16.97
C LEU A 12 4.64 -3.83 -16.37
N SER A 13 3.50 -3.39 -15.80
CA SER A 13 3.41 -2.06 -15.18
C SER A 13 3.86 -2.01 -13.72
N SER A 14 3.93 -3.15 -13.02
CA SER A 14 4.33 -3.18 -11.60
C SER A 14 5.84 -3.12 -11.34
N SER A 15 6.67 -3.31 -12.36
CA SER A 15 8.13 -3.30 -12.21
C SER A 15 8.76 -1.90 -12.13
N VAL A 16 8.01 -0.84 -12.41
CA VAL A 16 8.54 0.53 -12.38
C VAL A 16 8.55 1.10 -10.95
N PHE A 17 7.63 0.67 -10.09
CA PHE A 17 7.55 1.16 -8.71
C PHE A 17 8.62 0.59 -7.78
N ALA A 18 8.96 -0.69 -7.93
CA ALA A 18 9.92 -1.39 -7.05
C ALA A 18 11.37 -0.88 -7.16
N GLY A 19 11.68 -0.02 -8.13
CA GLY A 19 13.03 0.47 -8.36
C GLY A 19 13.36 1.84 -7.79
N GLN A 20 12.37 2.59 -7.28
CA GLN A 20 12.56 4.00 -6.93
C GLN A 20 12.56 4.30 -5.42
N CYS A 21 12.05 3.41 -4.58
CA CYS A 21 11.97 3.60 -3.14
C CYS A 21 12.79 2.53 -2.40
N LYS A 22 14.10 2.56 -2.50
CA LYS A 22 14.95 1.60 -1.78
C LYS A 22 15.31 2.14 -0.40
N VAL A 23 14.40 2.02 0.55
CA VAL A 23 14.62 2.44 1.92
C VAL A 23 14.53 1.22 2.83
N ASP A 24 15.61 0.93 3.55
CA ASP A 24 15.63 -0.05 4.62
C ASP A 24 15.16 0.59 5.93
N VAL A 25 14.41 -0.16 6.73
CA VAL A 25 13.99 0.23 8.08
C VAL A 25 14.86 -0.49 9.09
N GLN A 26 15.76 0.22 9.73
CA GLN A 26 16.76 -0.34 10.65
C GLN A 26 16.19 -0.60 12.04
N ASN A 27 15.34 0.29 12.53
CA ASN A 27 14.68 0.20 13.83
C ASN A 27 13.17 0.37 13.65
N GLU A 28 12.38 -0.30 14.47
CA GLU A 28 10.94 -0.24 14.44
C GLU A 28 10.44 1.15 14.85
N VAL A 29 9.41 1.65 14.17
CA VAL A 29 8.80 2.96 14.46
C VAL A 29 7.35 2.78 14.84
N HIS A 30 6.96 3.38 15.96
CA HIS A 30 5.56 3.50 16.38
C HIS A 30 5.12 4.96 16.26
N LEU A 31 3.96 5.17 15.66
CA LEU A 31 3.29 6.48 15.60
C LEU A 31 1.99 6.41 16.40
N SER A 32 1.98 7.08 17.55
CA SER A 32 0.79 7.23 18.39
C SER A 32 0.36 8.71 18.37
N GLY A 33 -0.66 9.01 17.60
CA GLY A 33 -1.03 10.40 17.30
C GLY A 33 0.12 11.13 16.60
N SER A 34 0.70 12.14 17.25
CA SER A 34 1.87 12.87 16.76
C SER A 34 3.19 12.50 17.45
N ASN A 35 3.18 11.51 18.35
CA ASN A 35 4.40 10.98 18.94
C ASN A 35 5.09 10.02 17.97
N VAL A 36 6.42 10.08 17.94
CA VAL A 36 7.26 9.12 17.21
C VAL A 36 8.11 8.38 18.23
N GLU A 37 7.94 7.05 18.28
CA GLU A 37 8.75 6.18 19.11
C GLU A 37 9.61 5.28 18.22
N ILE A 38 10.88 5.15 18.54
CA ILE A 38 11.83 4.30 17.84
C ILE A 38 12.27 3.21 18.80
N HIS A 39 12.06 1.96 18.39
CA HIS A 39 12.45 0.79 19.16
C HIS A 39 13.61 0.09 18.48
N THR A 40 14.75 0.07 19.14
CA THR A 40 15.94 -0.61 18.61
C THR A 40 15.84 -2.13 18.79
N THR A 41 16.58 -2.86 17.98
CA THR A 41 16.68 -4.33 18.12
C THR A 41 17.31 -4.79 19.45
N SER A 42 18.00 -3.90 20.18
CA SER A 42 18.52 -4.13 21.53
C SER A 42 17.49 -3.93 22.63
N GLY A 43 16.31 -3.39 22.30
CA GLY A 43 15.23 -3.06 23.24
C GLY A 43 15.31 -1.66 23.82
N ASP A 44 16.21 -0.82 23.33
CA ASP A 44 16.28 0.58 23.71
C ASP A 44 15.20 1.40 23.00
N THR A 45 14.69 2.45 23.65
CA THR A 45 13.65 3.31 23.09
C THR A 45 14.06 4.77 23.05
N ALA A 46 13.69 5.45 21.96
CA ALA A 46 13.70 6.90 21.83
C ALA A 46 12.29 7.39 21.54
N VAL A 47 11.81 8.37 22.31
CA VAL A 47 10.46 8.94 22.15
C VAL A 47 10.58 10.43 21.86
N MET A 48 9.97 10.87 20.77
CA MET A 48 9.80 12.28 20.40
C MET A 48 8.33 12.63 20.57
N ASP A 49 7.99 13.39 21.60
CA ASP A 49 6.61 13.71 21.92
C ASP A 49 6.07 14.93 21.14
N GLU A 50 4.75 15.15 21.25
CA GLU A 50 4.05 16.26 20.60
C GLU A 50 4.56 17.65 21.03
N SER A 51 5.27 17.76 22.15
CA SER A 51 5.89 18.96 22.65
C SER A 51 7.36 19.12 22.20
N ASN A 52 7.83 18.29 21.25
CA ASN A 52 9.19 18.26 20.71
C ASN A 52 10.26 17.94 21.77
N ARG A 53 9.87 17.22 22.83
CA ARG A 53 10.81 16.70 23.83
C ARG A 53 11.30 15.33 23.39
N LEU A 54 12.58 15.08 23.66
CA LEU A 54 13.21 13.79 23.42
C LEU A 54 13.40 13.05 24.74
N TYR A 55 13.03 11.79 24.74
CA TYR A 55 13.30 10.87 25.85
C TYR A 55 14.12 9.70 25.32
N LEU A 56 15.20 9.35 25.99
CA LEU A 56 15.98 8.15 25.72
C LEU A 56 15.94 7.26 26.97
N HIS A 57 15.59 6.00 26.81
CA HIS A 57 15.37 5.07 27.93
C HIS A 57 14.41 5.60 29.00
N GLY A 58 13.45 6.44 28.62
CA GLY A 58 12.50 7.08 29.53
C GLY A 58 13.01 8.33 30.23
N GLU A 59 14.28 8.71 30.04
CA GLU A 59 14.88 9.93 30.61
C GLU A 59 14.85 11.06 29.58
N GLN A 60 14.38 12.25 30.00
CA GLN A 60 14.33 13.42 29.12
C GLN A 60 15.74 13.94 28.81
N VAL A 61 16.01 14.18 27.54
CA VAL A 61 17.24 14.82 27.07
C VAL A 61 17.06 16.33 27.02
N GLU A 62 17.98 17.07 27.60
CA GLU A 62 18.00 18.54 27.51
C GLU A 62 18.41 18.97 26.10
N LEU A 63 17.51 19.68 25.41
CA LEU A 63 17.69 20.13 24.04
C LEU A 63 17.73 21.66 23.97
N ASP A 64 18.64 22.22 23.18
CA ASP A 64 18.57 23.60 22.78
C ASP A 64 17.46 23.86 21.73
N SER A 65 17.16 25.15 21.48
CA SER A 65 16.07 25.51 20.54
C SER A 65 16.30 25.02 19.11
N SER A 66 17.54 24.88 18.65
CA SER A 66 17.86 24.37 17.32
C SER A 66 17.67 22.84 17.24
N GLN A 67 17.93 22.14 18.35
CA GLN A 67 17.70 20.70 18.48
C GLN A 67 16.20 20.40 18.58
N GLN A 68 15.44 21.18 19.36
CA GLN A 68 13.98 21.08 19.44
C GLN A 68 13.31 21.27 18.07
N GLN A 69 13.77 22.27 17.30
CA GLN A 69 13.27 22.48 15.95
C GLN A 69 13.58 21.29 15.03
N ALA A 70 14.77 20.69 15.15
CA ALA A 70 15.12 19.52 14.35
C ALA A 70 14.29 18.28 14.71
N ILE A 71 13.95 18.09 15.99
CA ILE A 71 12.99 17.06 16.45
C ILE A 71 11.62 17.32 15.83
N GLU A 72 11.13 18.55 15.88
CA GLU A 72 9.84 18.93 15.31
C GLU A 72 9.76 18.62 13.82
N ASP A 73 10.76 19.10 13.04
CA ASP A 73 10.81 18.91 11.60
C ASP A 73 10.81 17.41 11.23
N TYR A 74 11.63 16.61 11.91
CA TYR A 74 11.70 15.16 11.68
C TYR A 74 10.39 14.45 12.06
N ARG A 75 9.88 14.72 13.26
CA ARG A 75 8.63 14.13 13.76
C ARG A 75 7.46 14.45 12.83
N GLN A 76 7.31 15.71 12.39
CA GLN A 76 6.26 16.09 11.45
C GLN A 76 6.40 15.38 10.10
N SER A 77 7.61 15.25 9.58
CA SER A 77 7.87 14.57 8.31
C SER A 77 7.51 13.09 8.41
N VAL A 78 7.94 12.39 9.45
CA VAL A 78 7.62 10.97 9.67
C VAL A 78 6.11 10.77 9.86
N SER A 79 5.48 11.55 10.76
CA SER A 79 4.05 11.46 11.06
C SER A 79 3.16 11.82 9.86
N SER A 80 3.65 12.62 8.92
CA SER A 80 2.89 12.97 7.70
C SER A 80 3.11 11.98 6.55
N ALA A 81 4.28 11.37 6.43
CA ALA A 81 4.61 10.52 5.30
C ALA A 81 4.13 9.07 5.49
N LEU A 82 4.37 8.46 6.66
CA LEU A 82 4.05 7.04 6.86
C LEU A 82 2.55 6.72 6.71
N PRO A 83 1.59 7.51 7.24
CA PRO A 83 0.17 7.24 7.01
C PRO A 83 -0.29 7.39 5.55
N LYS A 84 0.48 8.09 4.70
CA LYS A 84 0.16 8.22 3.26
C LYS A 84 0.19 6.88 2.54
N ALA A 85 1.02 5.93 2.98
CA ALA A 85 1.04 4.58 2.41
C ALA A 85 -0.33 3.90 2.54
N LYS A 86 -0.98 3.99 3.70
CA LYS A 86 -2.35 3.49 3.91
C LYS A 86 -3.36 4.22 3.02
N GLN A 87 -3.29 5.55 2.96
CA GLN A 87 -4.19 6.35 2.11
C GLN A 87 -4.06 5.97 0.64
N LEU A 88 -2.84 5.77 0.15
CA LEU A 88 -2.57 5.33 -1.21
C LEU A 88 -3.15 3.94 -1.49
N ALA A 89 -2.98 2.99 -0.56
CA ALA A 89 -3.56 1.66 -0.68
C ALA A 89 -5.10 1.69 -0.65
N GLN A 90 -5.71 2.51 0.21
CA GLN A 90 -7.16 2.72 0.25
C GLN A 90 -7.67 3.34 -1.05
N LYS A 91 -6.96 4.32 -1.62
CA LYS A 91 -7.30 4.90 -2.92
C LYS A 91 -7.27 3.84 -4.02
N GLY A 92 -6.23 3.02 -4.06
CA GLY A 92 -6.14 1.91 -5.02
C GLY A 92 -7.32 0.93 -4.91
N MET A 93 -7.73 0.59 -3.70
CA MET A 93 -8.91 -0.25 -3.44
C MET A 93 -10.23 0.39 -3.92
N ASN A 94 -10.40 1.70 -3.68
CA ASN A 94 -11.60 2.42 -4.13
C ASN A 94 -11.68 2.42 -5.66
N VAL A 95 -10.57 2.75 -6.34
CA VAL A 95 -10.48 2.67 -7.81
C VAL A 95 -10.84 1.29 -8.32
N ALA A 96 -10.27 0.22 -7.73
CA ALA A 96 -10.59 -1.14 -8.14
C ALA A 96 -12.09 -1.49 -7.92
N SER A 97 -12.68 -1.02 -6.82
CA SER A 97 -14.11 -1.21 -6.54
C SER A 97 -15.00 -0.47 -7.54
N GLU A 98 -14.67 0.78 -7.90
CA GLU A 98 -15.39 1.56 -8.90
C GLU A 98 -15.33 0.90 -10.29
N VAL A 99 -14.16 0.38 -10.66
CA VAL A 99 -13.99 -0.37 -11.93
C VAL A 99 -14.88 -1.62 -11.95
N LEU A 100 -14.97 -2.37 -10.83
CA LEU A 100 -15.86 -3.53 -10.74
C LEU A 100 -17.33 -3.13 -10.84
N ASP A 101 -17.75 -2.01 -10.26
CA ASP A 101 -19.12 -1.49 -10.39
C ASP A 101 -19.44 -1.06 -11.81
N ASP A 102 -18.51 -0.39 -12.52
CA ASP A 102 -18.65 -0.04 -13.94
C ASP A 102 -18.79 -1.30 -14.82
N VAL A 103 -18.05 -2.36 -14.50
CA VAL A 103 -18.15 -3.64 -15.19
C VAL A 103 -19.52 -4.29 -14.91
N ALA A 104 -19.97 -4.34 -13.66
CA ALA A 104 -21.28 -4.84 -13.27
C ALA A 104 -22.43 -4.12 -14.00
N ALA A 105 -22.35 -2.78 -14.05
CA ALA A 105 -23.32 -1.97 -14.77
C ALA A 105 -23.35 -2.28 -16.28
N SER A 106 -22.19 -2.52 -16.88
CA SER A 106 -22.13 -2.89 -18.31
C SER A 106 -22.72 -4.27 -18.65
N LEU A 107 -22.87 -5.10 -17.64
CA LEU A 107 -23.51 -6.42 -17.74
C LEU A 107 -25.00 -6.40 -17.38
N ASP A 108 -25.58 -5.25 -17.00
CA ASP A 108 -26.88 -5.14 -16.35
C ASP A 108 -27.02 -6.07 -15.12
N ALA A 109 -25.94 -6.27 -14.39
CA ALA A 109 -25.85 -7.19 -13.26
C ALA A 109 -25.31 -6.45 -12.00
N PRO A 110 -26.08 -5.49 -11.45
CA PRO A 110 -25.65 -4.75 -10.26
C PRO A 110 -25.38 -5.73 -9.11
N GLY A 111 -24.25 -5.55 -8.44
CA GLY A 111 -23.83 -6.42 -7.34
C GLY A 111 -23.16 -7.75 -7.74
N ALA A 112 -22.97 -8.01 -9.03
CA ALA A 112 -22.33 -9.24 -9.51
C ALA A 112 -20.93 -9.49 -8.94
N PHE A 113 -20.21 -8.44 -8.54
CA PHE A 113 -18.82 -8.52 -8.04
C PHE A 113 -18.69 -8.20 -6.55
N GLU A 114 -19.78 -8.28 -5.77
CA GLU A 114 -19.71 -8.00 -4.33
C GLU A 114 -18.77 -8.94 -3.58
N ASP A 115 -18.74 -10.22 -3.97
CA ASP A 115 -17.82 -11.21 -3.36
C ASP A 115 -16.36 -10.84 -3.64
N VAL A 116 -16.05 -10.40 -4.87
CA VAL A 116 -14.71 -9.91 -5.24
C VAL A 116 -14.34 -8.69 -4.39
N LYS A 117 -15.24 -7.70 -4.27
CA LYS A 117 -15.01 -6.51 -3.44
C LYS A 117 -14.87 -6.86 -1.96
N GLN A 118 -15.61 -7.86 -1.46
CA GLN A 118 -15.48 -8.34 -0.10
C GLN A 118 -14.11 -8.99 0.14
N SER A 119 -13.65 -9.82 -0.79
CA SER A 119 -12.32 -10.44 -0.71
C SER A 119 -11.20 -9.41 -0.77
N MET A 120 -11.35 -8.35 -1.59
CA MET A 120 -10.42 -7.22 -1.61
C MET A 120 -10.38 -6.50 -0.26
N ARG A 121 -11.54 -6.22 0.36
CA ARG A 121 -11.61 -5.59 1.69
C ARG A 121 -10.96 -6.47 2.75
N THR A 122 -11.21 -7.77 2.74
CA THR A 122 -10.61 -8.73 3.67
C THR A 122 -9.10 -8.79 3.54
N PHE A 123 -8.61 -8.85 2.30
CA PHE A 123 -7.17 -8.83 2.02
C PHE A 123 -6.51 -7.52 2.49
N PHE A 124 -7.14 -6.38 2.23
CA PHE A 124 -6.63 -5.10 2.69
C PHE A 124 -6.58 -5.01 4.23
N ALA A 125 -7.63 -5.49 4.91
CA ALA A 125 -7.66 -5.52 6.37
C ALA A 125 -6.57 -6.44 6.96
N ASP A 126 -6.25 -7.56 6.31
CA ASP A 126 -5.13 -8.43 6.70
C ASP A 126 -3.78 -7.71 6.58
N ILE A 127 -3.55 -7.02 5.45
CA ILE A 127 -2.34 -6.20 5.28
C ILE A 127 -2.30 -5.07 6.33
N GLU A 128 -3.40 -4.36 6.52
CA GLU A 128 -3.49 -3.26 7.49
C GLU A 128 -3.16 -3.72 8.92
N SER A 129 -3.65 -4.89 9.33
CA SER A 129 -3.42 -5.44 10.67
C SER A 129 -1.95 -5.71 11.00
N ARG A 130 -1.08 -5.76 10.01
CA ARG A 130 0.38 -5.92 10.20
C ARG A 130 1.08 -4.61 10.56
N TYR A 131 0.42 -3.48 10.29
CA TYR A 131 0.98 -2.14 10.45
C TYR A 131 0.19 -1.27 11.42
N TYR A 132 -0.89 -1.78 12.01
CA TYR A 132 -1.72 -1.04 12.94
C TYR A 132 -2.11 -1.93 14.13
N ASP A 133 -1.89 -1.41 15.34
CA ASP A 133 -2.31 -2.03 16.59
C ASP A 133 -2.98 -0.96 17.48
N ASP A 134 -4.20 -1.21 17.92
CA ASP A 134 -5.03 -0.28 18.72
C ASP A 134 -5.12 1.17 18.17
N GLY A 135 -4.95 1.32 16.85
CA GLY A 135 -5.00 2.61 16.16
C GLY A 135 -3.63 3.28 15.95
N ASP A 136 -2.60 2.78 16.58
CA ASP A 136 -1.23 3.21 16.38
C ASP A 136 -0.63 2.55 15.14
N PHE A 137 0.14 3.32 14.37
CA PHE A 137 0.87 2.79 13.24
C PHE A 137 2.22 2.24 13.69
N ILE A 138 2.54 1.02 13.27
CA ILE A 138 3.79 0.33 13.56
C ILE A 138 4.50 0.00 12.25
N LEU A 139 5.69 0.53 12.05
CA LEU A 139 6.57 0.17 10.95
C LEU A 139 7.68 -0.75 11.48
N PRO A 140 7.63 -2.05 11.21
CA PRO A 140 8.63 -2.98 11.72
C PRO A 140 9.99 -2.77 11.03
N ALA A 141 11.07 -3.04 11.76
CA ALA A 141 12.42 -3.08 11.18
C ALA A 141 12.47 -4.16 10.08
N ASN A 142 12.83 -3.77 8.87
CA ASN A 142 12.92 -4.70 7.74
C ASN A 142 13.78 -4.10 6.62
N THR A 143 14.41 -4.96 5.82
CA THR A 143 15.11 -4.51 4.61
C THR A 143 14.13 -4.30 3.45
N PHE A 144 14.45 -3.40 2.55
CA PHE A 144 13.67 -3.19 1.33
C PHE A 144 13.46 -4.49 0.56
N ASP A 145 14.49 -5.30 0.40
CA ASP A 145 14.40 -6.57 -0.34
C ASP A 145 13.42 -7.56 0.32
N SER A 146 13.43 -7.64 1.65
CA SER A 146 12.49 -8.49 2.39
C SER A 146 11.05 -7.98 2.30
N MET A 147 10.85 -6.67 2.42
CA MET A 147 9.53 -6.04 2.21
C MET A 147 9.03 -6.27 0.80
N ALA A 148 9.87 -6.05 -0.22
CA ALA A 148 9.51 -6.25 -1.62
C ALA A 148 9.15 -7.72 -1.92
N ALA A 149 9.89 -8.69 -1.37
CA ALA A 149 9.59 -10.12 -1.51
C ALA A 149 8.24 -10.48 -0.89
N GLN A 150 7.95 -9.99 0.32
CA GLN A 150 6.67 -10.21 1.01
C GLN A 150 5.51 -9.58 0.22
N TRP A 151 5.65 -8.35 -0.25
CA TRP A 151 4.65 -7.69 -1.08
C TRP A 151 4.39 -8.44 -2.39
N GLN A 152 5.44 -8.96 -3.02
CA GLN A 152 5.30 -9.77 -4.24
C GLN A 152 4.53 -11.06 -3.98
N GLU A 153 4.78 -11.73 -2.86
CA GLU A 153 4.05 -12.93 -2.45
C GLU A 153 2.58 -12.61 -2.17
N ASP A 154 2.31 -11.58 -1.36
CA ASP A 154 0.95 -11.14 -1.01
C ASP A 154 0.17 -10.72 -2.27
N PHE A 155 0.80 -9.97 -3.17
CA PHE A 155 0.19 -9.56 -4.44
C PHE A 155 -0.11 -10.77 -5.34
N SER A 156 0.76 -11.77 -5.37
CA SER A 156 0.54 -12.99 -6.15
C SER A 156 -0.65 -13.78 -5.62
N LYS A 157 -0.78 -13.91 -4.30
CA LYS A 157 -1.94 -14.55 -3.64
C LYS A 157 -3.23 -13.78 -3.93
N ALA A 158 -3.21 -12.46 -3.75
CA ALA A 158 -4.35 -11.60 -4.03
C ALA A 158 -4.80 -11.71 -5.49
N LYS A 159 -3.86 -11.67 -6.43
CA LYS A 159 -4.15 -11.81 -7.86
C LYS A 159 -4.82 -13.15 -8.19
N ALA A 160 -4.34 -14.25 -7.61
CA ALA A 160 -4.93 -15.57 -7.84
C ALA A 160 -6.37 -15.64 -7.32
N LEU A 161 -6.60 -15.15 -6.09
CA LEU A 161 -7.92 -15.11 -5.45
C LEU A 161 -8.89 -14.23 -6.24
N PHE A 162 -8.52 -12.98 -6.50
CA PHE A 162 -9.39 -12.03 -7.20
C PHE A 162 -9.70 -12.45 -8.64
N SER A 163 -8.73 -13.03 -9.35
CA SER A 163 -8.97 -13.54 -10.70
C SER A 163 -9.99 -14.67 -10.69
N GLN A 164 -9.88 -15.62 -9.77
CA GLN A 164 -10.81 -16.74 -9.67
C GLN A 164 -12.23 -16.24 -9.36
N GLU A 165 -12.38 -15.36 -8.38
CA GLU A 165 -13.68 -14.81 -7.97
C GLU A 165 -14.28 -13.94 -9.06
N PHE A 166 -13.47 -13.09 -9.72
CA PHE A 166 -13.91 -12.26 -10.83
C PHE A 166 -14.48 -13.10 -11.97
N PHE A 167 -13.74 -14.11 -12.43
CA PHE A 167 -14.20 -14.97 -13.53
C PHE A 167 -15.45 -15.78 -13.17
N SER A 168 -15.54 -16.26 -11.91
CA SER A 168 -16.75 -16.93 -11.43
C SER A 168 -17.96 -16.00 -11.46
N SER A 169 -17.83 -14.83 -10.86
CA SER A 169 -18.90 -13.82 -10.77
C SER A 169 -19.33 -13.31 -12.17
N ALA A 170 -18.36 -13.06 -13.04
CA ALA A 170 -18.63 -12.64 -14.42
C ALA A 170 -19.33 -13.72 -15.23
N PHE A 171 -18.90 -14.98 -15.09
CA PHE A 171 -19.55 -16.12 -15.74
C PHE A 171 -20.99 -16.29 -15.27
N ASP A 172 -21.25 -16.20 -13.98
CA ASP A 172 -22.59 -16.33 -13.39
C ASP A 172 -23.52 -15.22 -13.87
N ALA A 173 -23.05 -13.96 -13.85
CA ALA A 173 -23.80 -12.80 -14.34
C ALA A 173 -24.18 -12.96 -15.82
N LEU A 174 -23.20 -13.30 -16.66
CA LEU A 174 -23.42 -13.51 -18.11
C LEU A 174 -24.33 -14.71 -18.38
N SER A 175 -24.18 -15.80 -17.64
CA SER A 175 -25.02 -16.98 -17.78
C SER A 175 -26.47 -16.70 -17.40
N GLN A 176 -26.71 -15.89 -16.36
CA GLN A 176 -28.05 -15.46 -15.99
C GLN A 176 -28.68 -14.59 -17.06
N LYS A 177 -27.95 -13.59 -17.57
CA LYS A 177 -28.42 -12.71 -18.64
C LYS A 177 -28.79 -13.49 -19.90
N MET A 178 -27.91 -14.36 -20.37
CA MET A 178 -28.18 -15.20 -21.56
C MET A 178 -29.36 -16.14 -21.40
N LYS A 179 -29.62 -16.67 -20.20
CA LYS A 179 -30.82 -17.47 -19.93
C LYS A 179 -32.10 -16.63 -20.06
N GLN A 180 -32.07 -15.36 -19.68
CA GLN A 180 -33.20 -14.44 -19.84
C GLN A 180 -33.43 -14.07 -21.30
N ASP A 181 -32.36 -13.96 -22.10
CA ASP A 181 -32.41 -13.53 -23.50
C ASP A 181 -32.64 -14.69 -24.51
N GLY A 182 -32.90 -15.92 -24.05
CA GLY A 182 -33.33 -17.02 -24.91
C GLY A 182 -32.37 -18.20 -25.07
N GLY A 183 -31.28 -18.23 -24.34
CA GLY A 183 -30.41 -19.41 -24.27
C GLY A 183 -28.92 -19.13 -24.21
N LEU A 184 -28.13 -20.07 -23.68
CA LEU A 184 -26.68 -19.98 -23.56
C LEU A 184 -25.99 -20.22 -24.91
N ASN A 185 -25.30 -19.16 -25.39
CA ASN A 185 -24.41 -19.26 -26.55
C ASN A 185 -22.94 -19.14 -26.05
N LEU A 186 -22.22 -20.25 -26.01
CA LEU A 186 -20.85 -20.36 -25.51
C LEU A 186 -19.84 -19.49 -26.31
N THR A 187 -20.10 -19.31 -27.61
CA THR A 187 -19.21 -18.45 -28.44
C THR A 187 -19.40 -16.97 -28.10
N GLU A 188 -20.62 -16.55 -27.87
CA GLU A 188 -20.96 -15.20 -27.45
C GLU A 188 -20.48 -14.93 -26.04
N LEU A 189 -20.65 -15.87 -25.11
CA LEU A 189 -20.11 -15.81 -23.76
C LEU A 189 -18.58 -15.58 -23.78
N GLY A 190 -17.84 -16.36 -24.58
CA GLY A 190 -16.39 -16.20 -24.70
C GLY A 190 -16.01 -14.81 -25.22
N LYS A 191 -16.71 -14.29 -26.23
CA LYS A 191 -16.46 -12.96 -26.78
C LYS A 191 -16.72 -11.86 -25.74
N THR A 192 -17.84 -11.93 -25.03
CA THR A 192 -18.19 -10.95 -24.00
C THR A 192 -17.19 -10.97 -22.83
N MET A 193 -16.69 -12.16 -22.45
CA MET A 193 -15.63 -12.26 -21.44
C MET A 193 -14.32 -11.60 -21.88
N ASP A 194 -13.93 -11.74 -23.15
CA ASP A 194 -12.76 -11.07 -23.71
C ASP A 194 -12.97 -9.52 -23.73
N GLU A 195 -14.14 -9.04 -24.11
CA GLU A 195 -14.50 -7.61 -24.08
C GLU A 195 -14.50 -7.03 -22.65
N LEU A 196 -15.00 -7.81 -21.69
CA LEU A 196 -15.00 -7.44 -20.28
C LEU A 196 -13.57 -7.29 -19.73
N THR A 197 -12.70 -8.25 -20.04
CA THR A 197 -11.31 -8.21 -19.65
C THR A 197 -10.60 -7.00 -20.23
N ALA A 198 -10.81 -6.69 -21.52
CA ALA A 198 -10.23 -5.52 -22.17
C ALA A 198 -10.75 -4.20 -21.56
N LYS A 199 -12.02 -4.13 -21.18
CA LYS A 199 -12.61 -2.97 -20.50
C LYS A 199 -12.02 -2.77 -19.10
N LEU A 200 -11.87 -3.86 -18.32
CA LEU A 200 -11.23 -3.83 -17.03
C LEU A 200 -9.80 -3.29 -17.11
N GLU A 201 -9.00 -3.82 -18.05
CA GLU A 201 -7.64 -3.36 -18.29
C GLU A 201 -7.58 -1.86 -18.68
N SER A 202 -8.46 -1.41 -19.56
CA SER A 202 -8.53 0.01 -19.96
C SER A 202 -8.82 0.91 -18.76
N ARG A 203 -9.81 0.55 -17.93
CA ARG A 203 -10.20 1.33 -16.76
C ARG A 203 -9.11 1.37 -15.69
N LEU A 204 -8.47 0.23 -15.41
CA LEU A 204 -7.34 0.18 -14.47
C LEU A 204 -6.18 1.07 -14.96
N ASN A 205 -5.88 1.06 -16.25
CA ASN A 205 -4.83 1.90 -16.82
C ASN A 205 -5.18 3.41 -16.77
N GLU A 206 -6.43 3.78 -16.97
CA GLU A 206 -6.88 5.18 -16.85
C GLU A 206 -6.65 5.75 -15.43
N HIS A 207 -6.83 4.91 -14.41
CA HIS A 207 -6.70 5.31 -12.99
C HIS A 207 -5.29 5.08 -12.40
N SER A 208 -4.46 4.27 -13.05
CA SER A 208 -3.13 3.93 -12.53
C SER A 208 -2.18 5.14 -12.44
N ALA A 209 -2.30 6.11 -13.34
CA ALA A 209 -1.41 7.26 -13.41
C ALA A 209 -1.43 8.13 -12.13
N ASP A 210 -2.61 8.29 -11.50
CA ASP A 210 -2.74 9.04 -10.25
C ASP A 210 -2.10 8.30 -9.07
N VAL A 211 -2.34 6.99 -8.98
CA VAL A 211 -1.74 6.13 -7.95
C VAL A 211 -0.21 6.09 -8.10
N GLU A 212 0.27 6.03 -9.33
CA GLU A 212 1.70 6.06 -9.68
C GLU A 212 2.36 7.36 -9.26
N LYS A 213 1.72 8.49 -9.54
CA LYS A 213 2.21 9.80 -9.14
C LYS A 213 2.29 9.93 -7.61
N GLU A 214 1.23 9.55 -6.89
CA GLU A 214 1.21 9.62 -5.43
C GLU A 214 2.22 8.65 -4.80
N GLY A 215 2.43 7.48 -5.40
CA GLY A 215 3.48 6.55 -4.99
C GLY A 215 4.87 7.16 -5.12
N LYS A 216 5.15 7.86 -6.23
CA LYS A 216 6.40 8.59 -6.40
C LYS A 216 6.58 9.70 -5.37
N GLU A 217 5.53 10.48 -5.10
CA GLU A 217 5.56 11.55 -4.08
C GLU A 217 5.82 10.99 -2.67
N LEU A 218 5.32 9.78 -2.37
CA LEU A 218 5.63 9.08 -1.13
C LEU A 218 7.12 8.70 -1.07
N CYS A 219 7.68 8.17 -2.14
CA CYS A 219 9.11 7.85 -2.22
C CYS A 219 10.00 9.08 -2.03
N ASP A 220 9.70 10.17 -2.75
CA ASP A 220 10.42 11.44 -2.61
C ASP A 220 10.35 11.99 -1.16
N SER A 221 9.23 11.73 -0.47
CA SER A 221 9.06 12.08 0.95
C SER A 221 9.94 11.22 1.87
N LEU A 222 10.06 9.91 1.62
CA LEU A 222 10.91 9.00 2.39
C LEU A 222 12.39 9.35 2.21
N ASP A 223 12.85 9.64 0.99
CA ASP A 223 14.21 10.11 0.72
C ASP A 223 14.54 11.39 1.51
N SER A 224 13.57 12.33 1.54
CA SER A 224 13.70 13.55 2.34
C SER A 224 13.81 13.27 3.84
N ILE A 225 13.09 12.27 4.35
CA ILE A 225 13.14 11.87 5.77
C ILE A 225 14.51 11.27 6.09
N VAL A 226 15.10 10.46 5.23
CA VAL A 226 16.47 9.94 5.41
C VAL A 226 17.48 11.08 5.55
N ASP A 227 17.41 12.09 4.68
CA ASP A 227 18.27 13.26 4.76
C ASP A 227 18.06 14.07 6.05
N GLN A 228 16.82 14.21 6.50
CA GLN A 228 16.49 14.91 7.75
C GLN A 228 17.00 14.14 8.97
N GLU A 229 16.86 12.83 8.99
CA GLU A 229 17.36 11.97 10.06
C GLU A 229 18.89 12.09 10.20
N GLN A 230 19.62 12.07 9.08
CA GLN A 230 21.06 12.27 9.09
C GLN A 230 21.47 13.65 9.67
N LYS A 231 20.69 14.70 9.36
CA LYS A 231 20.94 16.03 9.94
C LYS A 231 20.60 16.09 11.43
N LEU A 232 19.52 15.39 11.82
CA LEU A 232 19.10 15.25 13.21
C LEU A 232 20.20 14.58 14.04
N HIS A 233 20.76 13.45 13.56
CA HIS A 233 21.83 12.72 14.26
C HIS A 233 23.13 13.54 14.37
N LYS A 234 23.39 14.47 13.45
CA LYS A 234 24.52 15.39 13.57
C LYS A 234 24.30 16.46 14.65
N LYS A 235 23.04 16.89 14.85
CA LYS A 235 22.67 17.88 15.88
C LYS A 235 22.50 17.26 17.26
N ILE A 236 22.01 16.01 17.31
CA ILE A 236 21.72 15.25 18.54
C ILE A 236 22.43 13.89 18.43
N PRO A 237 23.74 13.84 18.77
CA PRO A 237 24.55 12.61 18.63
C PRO A 237 24.02 11.42 19.43
N GLU A 238 23.25 11.67 20.49
CA GLU A 238 22.61 10.67 21.34
C GLU A 238 21.64 9.78 20.54
N LEU A 239 21.07 10.30 19.46
CA LEU A 239 20.16 9.56 18.56
C LEU A 239 20.88 8.62 17.58
N LYS A 240 22.21 8.62 17.53
CA LYS A 240 22.96 7.85 16.52
C LYS A 240 22.60 6.37 16.45
N ASN A 241 22.24 5.74 17.56
CA ASN A 241 21.85 4.34 17.61
C ASN A 241 20.37 4.10 17.28
N TYR A 242 19.61 5.17 17.09
CA TYR A 242 18.17 5.13 16.81
C TYR A 242 17.87 5.48 15.33
N GLN A 243 18.80 5.17 14.44
CA GLN A 243 18.58 5.39 13.02
C GLN A 243 17.43 4.50 12.52
N VAL A 244 16.44 5.13 11.88
CA VAL A 244 15.27 4.41 11.34
C VAL A 244 15.50 4.06 9.88
N PHE A 245 15.88 5.03 9.04
CA PHE A 245 15.90 4.84 7.61
C PHE A 245 17.31 4.86 7.02
N THR A 246 17.57 3.94 6.05
CA THR A 246 18.79 3.93 5.23
C THR A 246 18.44 3.66 3.77
N ILE A 247 19.27 4.17 2.84
CA ILE A 247 19.17 3.96 1.39
C ILE A 247 20.33 3.09 0.96
#